data_c20a99d4b9deacb510b7de0fd75eac37
#
_entry.id   c20a99d4b9deacb510b7de0fd75eac37
#
_cell.length_a   1.000
_cell.length_b   1.000
_cell.length_c   1.000
_cell.angle_alpha   90.00
_cell.angle_beta   90.00
_cell.angle_gamma   90.00
#
_symmetry.space_group_name_H-M   'P 1'
#
loop_
_entity.id
_entity.type
_entity.pdbx_description
1 polymer ?
#
loop_
_entity_poly.entity_id
_entity_poly.type
_entity_poly.pdbx_seq_one_letter_code
_entity_poly.pdbx_strand_id
1 'polypeptide(L)'
;MAEQFVYQVARIRSLELQLFSDQTVEQLIAVQTYDDAIRFLQEKGWGTGQENDADAILDRENEKIWALVKELNIEGKYFDVLSLPKQYHNLKAAVKESIVGEVDFPLYYEDTEPSGSKIKELVRDKEYDKLPEGMRKAAREAVESLLHTGDGQLCDIIIDRACLEAVEKAGKKAGSSVIRDYAESTVAVADIKTAVRAQKTGKSVDFIKRALAECETLDIQRLAKAAFAGAEELRSYLSETVYSDGANALAQSPSAFERWCDNRIIRTIKPQKYESFTIGPVVAYVIARLNEIKTVRIILSGKLNGLTDESIRERVREMYV
;
A
#
# COMPACT_ATOMS: atom_id res chain seq x y z
N MET A 1 -24.31 10.88 18.09
CA MET A 1 -23.03 10.90 17.35
C MET A 1 -23.17 10.42 15.90
N ALA A 2 -24.41 10.22 15.40
CA ALA A 2 -24.65 9.71 14.02
C ALA A 2 -24.63 10.77 12.92
N GLU A 3 -24.50 12.06 13.23
CA GLU A 3 -24.61 13.16 12.23
C GLU A 3 -23.27 13.81 11.87
N GLN A 4 -22.15 13.29 12.39
CA GLN A 4 -20.87 13.99 12.32
C GLN A 4 -20.29 14.12 10.89
N PHE A 5 -20.67 13.22 9.95
CA PHE A 5 -20.09 13.16 8.60
C PHE A 5 -21.10 13.22 7.46
N VAL A 6 -22.33 13.69 7.72
CA VAL A 6 -23.41 13.71 6.72
C VAL A 6 -23.03 14.48 5.47
N TYR A 7 -22.49 15.70 5.62
CA TYR A 7 -22.03 16.52 4.49
C TYR A 7 -20.92 15.85 3.70
N GLN A 8 -19.91 15.33 4.40
CA GLN A 8 -18.77 14.67 3.78
C GLN A 8 -19.19 13.42 2.99
N VAL A 9 -20.06 12.60 3.60
CA VAL A 9 -20.60 11.41 2.92
C VAL A 9 -21.44 11.79 1.71
N ALA A 10 -22.33 12.76 1.80
CA ALA A 10 -23.12 13.22 0.66
C ALA A 10 -22.22 13.71 -0.50
N ARG A 11 -21.17 14.46 -0.19
CA ARG A 11 -20.18 14.91 -1.18
C ARG A 11 -19.45 13.72 -1.83
N ILE A 12 -19.02 12.74 -1.03
CA ILE A 12 -18.36 11.53 -1.53
C ILE A 12 -19.30 10.72 -2.44
N ARG A 13 -20.58 10.54 -2.07
CA ARG A 13 -21.55 9.82 -2.91
C ARG A 13 -21.69 10.41 -4.31
N SER A 14 -21.63 11.73 -4.45
CA SER A 14 -21.63 12.37 -5.75
C SER A 14 -20.36 12.10 -6.56
N LEU A 15 -19.22 11.93 -5.91
CA LEU A 15 -17.93 11.66 -6.54
C LEU A 15 -17.72 10.17 -6.87
N GLU A 16 -18.35 9.27 -6.12
CA GLU A 16 -18.30 7.82 -6.40
C GLU A 16 -18.87 7.48 -7.79
N LEU A 17 -19.77 8.32 -8.33
CA LEU A 17 -20.30 8.17 -9.69
C LEU A 17 -19.24 8.35 -10.78
N GLN A 18 -18.09 8.95 -10.45
CA GLN A 18 -16.98 9.18 -11.37
C GLN A 18 -15.90 8.12 -11.25
N LEU A 19 -16.00 7.21 -10.28
CA LEU A 19 -15.05 6.12 -10.13
C LEU A 19 -15.15 5.15 -11.32
N PHE A 20 -14.02 4.59 -11.70
CA PHE A 20 -13.97 3.58 -12.75
C PHE A 20 -14.60 2.28 -12.25
N SER A 21 -15.52 1.77 -13.05
CA SER A 21 -16.04 0.40 -12.92
C SER A 21 -15.09 -0.59 -13.61
N ASP A 22 -15.27 -1.89 -13.34
CA ASP A 22 -14.56 -2.94 -14.06
C ASP A 22 -14.78 -2.82 -15.59
N GLN A 23 -15.98 -2.40 -16.04
CA GLN A 23 -16.26 -2.14 -17.46
C GLN A 23 -15.43 -0.97 -18.01
N THR A 24 -15.26 0.12 -17.27
CA THR A 24 -14.43 1.26 -17.68
C THR A 24 -12.96 0.85 -17.79
N VAL A 25 -12.49 0.03 -16.87
CA VAL A 25 -11.13 -0.54 -16.90
C VAL A 25 -10.94 -1.44 -18.13
N GLU A 26 -11.91 -2.30 -18.46
CA GLU A 26 -11.85 -3.11 -19.69
C GLU A 26 -11.83 -2.25 -20.96
N GLN A 27 -12.57 -1.13 -21.01
CA GLN A 27 -12.49 -0.18 -22.11
C GLN A 27 -11.10 0.44 -22.24
N LEU A 28 -10.47 0.80 -21.11
CA LEU A 28 -9.10 1.35 -21.12
C LEU A 28 -8.05 0.29 -21.54
N ILE A 29 -8.25 -0.98 -21.19
CA ILE A 29 -7.37 -2.07 -21.66
C ILE A 29 -7.54 -2.28 -23.17
N ALA A 30 -8.76 -2.17 -23.70
CA ALA A 30 -9.07 -2.45 -25.09
C ALA A 30 -8.56 -1.39 -26.09
N VAL A 31 -8.15 -0.18 -25.63
CA VAL A 31 -7.53 0.80 -26.55
C VAL A 31 -6.22 0.25 -27.09
N GLN A 32 -5.87 0.64 -28.35
CA GLN A 32 -4.76 -0.01 -29.05
C GLN A 32 -3.38 0.49 -28.60
N THR A 33 -3.25 1.79 -28.36
CA THR A 33 -1.94 2.40 -28.09
C THR A 33 -1.88 3.08 -26.74
N TYR A 34 -0.67 3.36 -26.29
CA TYR A 34 -0.44 4.18 -25.11
C TYR A 34 -1.07 5.57 -25.23
N ASP A 35 -0.93 6.22 -26.40
CA ASP A 35 -1.47 7.55 -26.66
C ASP A 35 -3.01 7.55 -26.67
N ASP A 36 -3.65 6.48 -27.14
CA ASP A 36 -5.10 6.31 -27.03
C ASP A 36 -5.54 6.13 -25.59
N ALA A 37 -4.74 5.45 -24.77
CA ALA A 37 -5.02 5.31 -23.35
C ALA A 37 -4.93 6.66 -22.62
N ILE A 38 -3.93 7.49 -22.93
CA ILE A 38 -3.83 8.85 -22.39
C ILE A 38 -5.05 9.70 -22.79
N ARG A 39 -5.46 9.66 -24.07
CA ARG A 39 -6.66 10.39 -24.55
C ARG A 39 -7.92 9.91 -23.84
N PHE A 40 -8.09 8.59 -23.69
CA PHE A 40 -9.22 8.02 -22.96
C PHE A 40 -9.31 8.55 -21.51
N LEU A 41 -8.17 8.63 -20.82
CA LEU A 41 -8.12 9.18 -19.45
C LEU A 41 -8.49 10.65 -19.42
N GLN A 42 -7.99 11.46 -20.37
CA GLN A 42 -8.35 12.88 -20.48
C GLN A 42 -9.84 13.08 -20.75
N GLU A 43 -10.46 12.28 -21.62
CA GLU A 43 -11.91 12.28 -21.87
C GLU A 43 -12.72 11.92 -20.60
N LYS A 44 -12.16 11.12 -19.70
CA LYS A 44 -12.74 10.80 -18.40
C LYS A 44 -12.44 11.86 -17.32
N GLY A 45 -11.78 12.97 -17.68
CA GLY A 45 -11.49 14.08 -16.76
C GLY A 45 -10.24 13.88 -15.91
N TRP A 46 -9.37 12.93 -16.26
CA TRP A 46 -8.08 12.74 -15.62
C TRP A 46 -7.07 13.78 -16.10
N GLY A 47 -6.18 14.21 -15.19
CA GLY A 47 -5.20 15.26 -15.47
C GLY A 47 -5.86 16.65 -15.61
N THR A 48 -5.21 17.49 -16.41
CA THR A 48 -5.70 18.82 -16.83
C THR A 48 -6.11 18.86 -18.29
N GLY A 49 -5.90 17.75 -19.03
CA GLY A 49 -6.12 17.66 -20.47
C GLY A 49 -4.93 18.15 -21.31
N GLN A 50 -3.82 18.52 -20.70
CA GLN A 50 -2.61 19.03 -21.36
C GLN A 50 -1.39 18.12 -21.18
N GLU A 51 -1.45 17.17 -20.23
CA GLU A 51 -0.38 16.23 -19.97
C GLU A 51 -0.36 15.13 -21.04
N ASN A 52 0.85 14.81 -21.55
CA ASN A 52 1.09 13.67 -22.43
C ASN A 52 1.88 12.55 -21.73
N ASP A 53 2.14 12.70 -20.45
CA ASP A 53 2.90 11.78 -19.64
C ASP A 53 2.01 11.14 -18.54
N ALA A 54 2.14 9.83 -18.41
CA ALA A 54 1.37 9.06 -17.43
C ALA A 54 1.62 9.52 -16.00
N ASP A 55 2.87 9.77 -15.62
CA ASP A 55 3.22 10.11 -14.25
C ASP A 55 2.61 11.46 -13.87
N ALA A 56 2.66 12.46 -14.75
CA ALA A 56 2.04 13.77 -14.52
C ALA A 56 0.51 13.66 -14.31
N ILE A 57 -0.18 12.83 -15.11
CA ILE A 57 -1.63 12.59 -14.96
C ILE A 57 -1.91 11.92 -13.61
N LEU A 58 -1.17 10.86 -13.28
CA LEU A 58 -1.40 10.09 -12.05
C LEU A 58 -1.09 10.91 -10.79
N ASP A 59 -0.04 11.71 -10.82
CA ASP A 59 0.32 12.62 -9.72
C ASP A 59 -0.77 13.68 -9.52
N ARG A 60 -1.31 14.22 -10.60
CA ARG A 60 -2.43 15.16 -10.54
C ARG A 60 -3.68 14.53 -9.92
N GLU A 61 -3.99 13.28 -10.27
CA GLU A 61 -5.11 12.57 -9.65
C GLU A 61 -4.87 12.32 -8.15
N ASN A 62 -3.64 12.01 -7.76
CA ASN A 62 -3.27 11.90 -6.36
C ASN A 62 -3.41 13.23 -5.60
N GLU A 63 -2.99 14.34 -6.20
CA GLU A 63 -3.19 15.69 -5.62
C GLU A 63 -4.68 16.01 -5.41
N LYS A 64 -5.55 15.66 -6.38
CA LYS A 64 -7.01 15.87 -6.26
C LYS A 64 -7.60 15.14 -5.05
N ILE A 65 -7.10 13.94 -4.71
CA ILE A 65 -7.56 13.19 -3.53
C ILE A 65 -7.27 13.98 -2.24
N TRP A 66 -6.03 14.43 -2.08
CA TRP A 66 -5.63 15.12 -0.85
C TRP A 66 -6.20 16.54 -0.75
N ALA A 67 -6.41 17.22 -1.89
CA ALA A 67 -7.14 18.48 -1.94
C ALA A 67 -8.60 18.33 -1.46
N LEU A 68 -9.27 17.24 -1.88
CA LEU A 68 -10.62 16.90 -1.41
C LEU A 68 -10.65 16.61 0.10
N VAL A 69 -9.71 15.82 0.62
CA VAL A 69 -9.60 15.53 2.06
C VAL A 69 -9.48 16.83 2.87
N LYS A 70 -8.67 17.77 2.38
CA LYS A 70 -8.49 19.09 2.98
C LYS A 70 -9.78 19.94 2.87
N GLU A 71 -10.45 19.96 1.72
CA GLU A 71 -11.74 20.63 1.48
C GLU A 71 -12.80 20.15 2.48
N LEU A 72 -12.86 18.84 2.70
CA LEU A 72 -13.81 18.21 3.61
C LEU A 72 -13.46 18.39 5.09
N ASN A 73 -12.32 19.00 5.39
CA ASN A 73 -11.82 19.24 6.75
C ASN A 73 -11.78 17.96 7.62
N ILE A 74 -11.24 16.87 7.05
CA ILE A 74 -11.12 15.58 7.73
C ILE A 74 -9.83 15.55 8.53
N GLU A 75 -9.90 15.07 9.77
CA GLU A 75 -8.73 14.89 10.64
C GLU A 75 -7.73 13.88 10.04
N GLY A 76 -6.44 14.24 10.04
CA GLY A 76 -5.36 13.41 9.49
C GLY A 76 -5.29 11.99 10.05
N LYS A 77 -5.64 11.81 11.33
CA LYS A 77 -5.64 10.51 12.03
C LYS A 77 -6.37 9.37 11.28
N TYR A 78 -7.38 9.72 10.46
CA TYR A 78 -8.11 8.73 9.66
C TYR A 78 -7.33 8.22 8.46
N PHE A 79 -6.24 8.92 8.09
CA PHE A 79 -5.39 8.58 6.95
C PHE A 79 -3.96 8.22 7.34
N ASP A 80 -3.64 8.15 8.65
CA ASP A 80 -2.31 7.75 9.12
C ASP A 80 -1.90 6.39 8.55
N VAL A 81 -2.84 5.43 8.46
CA VAL A 81 -2.59 4.11 7.86
C VAL A 81 -2.13 4.16 6.40
N LEU A 82 -2.45 5.25 5.67
CA LEU A 82 -2.04 5.45 4.28
C LEU A 82 -0.74 6.26 4.16
N SER A 83 -0.44 7.13 5.11
CA SER A 83 0.77 7.98 5.08
C SER A 83 2.01 7.28 5.66
N LEU A 84 1.83 6.42 6.66
CA LEU A 84 2.92 5.69 7.31
C LEU A 84 3.85 4.95 6.34
N PRO A 85 3.36 4.20 5.33
CA PRO A 85 4.25 3.54 4.38
C PRO A 85 5.23 4.48 3.67
N LYS A 86 4.79 5.70 3.29
CA LYS A 86 5.67 6.71 2.69
C LYS A 86 6.72 7.24 3.70
N GLN A 87 6.32 7.48 4.93
CA GLN A 87 7.22 7.95 6.00
C GLN A 87 8.30 6.89 6.31
N TYR A 88 7.92 5.61 6.42
CA TYR A 88 8.90 4.53 6.65
C TYR A 88 9.75 4.22 5.41
N HIS A 89 9.23 4.48 4.21
CA HIS A 89 10.07 4.48 2.99
C HIS A 89 11.16 5.54 3.09
N ASN A 90 10.83 6.77 3.50
CA ASN A 90 11.80 7.83 3.73
C ASN A 90 12.86 7.42 4.77
N LEU A 91 12.44 6.79 5.87
CA LEU A 91 13.37 6.26 6.87
C LEU A 91 14.32 5.22 6.28
N LYS A 92 13.78 4.26 5.49
CA LYS A 92 14.57 3.22 4.83
C LYS A 92 15.60 3.83 3.86
N ALA A 93 15.18 4.79 3.05
CA ALA A 93 16.06 5.51 2.13
C ALA A 93 17.19 6.25 2.90
N ALA A 94 16.84 6.99 3.96
CA ALA A 94 17.79 7.73 4.77
C ALA A 94 18.82 6.82 5.47
N VAL A 95 18.38 5.68 6.02
CA VAL A 95 19.29 4.71 6.66
C VAL A 95 20.26 4.13 5.64
N LYS A 96 19.80 3.73 4.47
CA LYS A 96 20.69 3.20 3.42
C LYS A 96 21.65 4.26 2.91
N GLU A 97 21.17 5.45 2.62
CA GLU A 97 21.97 6.54 2.11
C GLU A 97 23.05 7.00 3.12
N SER A 98 22.75 6.95 4.41
CA SER A 98 23.72 7.30 5.47
C SER A 98 24.98 6.40 5.50
N ILE A 99 24.93 5.25 4.84
CA ILE A 99 26.02 4.26 4.80
C ILE A 99 26.61 4.13 3.39
N VAL A 100 25.77 4.09 2.35
CA VAL A 100 26.22 3.93 0.96
C VAL A 100 26.69 5.26 0.35
N GLY A 101 26.24 6.40 0.89
CA GLY A 101 26.46 7.74 0.34
C GLY A 101 25.30 8.22 -0.51
N GLU A 102 25.34 9.49 -0.89
CA GLU A 102 24.28 10.15 -1.66
C GLU A 102 24.09 9.53 -3.05
N VAL A 103 22.85 9.54 -3.50
CA VAL A 103 22.45 9.06 -4.82
C VAL A 103 21.75 10.17 -5.62
N ASP A 104 21.99 10.20 -6.92
CA ASP A 104 21.57 11.29 -7.83
C ASP A 104 20.10 11.19 -8.31
N PHE A 105 19.20 10.56 -7.57
CA PHE A 105 17.80 10.50 -7.95
C PHE A 105 16.86 10.70 -6.74
N PRO A 106 15.63 11.20 -6.95
CA PRO A 106 14.73 11.50 -5.85
C PRO A 106 14.25 10.23 -5.18
N LEU A 107 14.73 9.98 -3.96
CA LEU A 107 14.36 8.81 -3.14
C LEU A 107 13.27 9.12 -2.12
N TYR A 108 12.95 10.40 -1.91
CA TYR A 108 12.16 10.83 -0.77
C TYR A 108 10.80 11.37 -1.15
N TYR A 109 9.80 11.01 -0.36
CA TYR A 109 8.48 11.65 -0.37
C TYR A 109 8.53 12.90 0.52
N GLU A 110 8.38 14.08 -0.09
CA GLU A 110 8.37 15.35 0.63
C GLU A 110 6.97 15.73 1.16
N ASP A 111 5.94 15.04 0.69
CA ASP A 111 4.53 15.19 1.11
C ASP A 111 4.19 14.45 2.41
N THR A 112 5.18 14.15 3.24
CA THR A 112 5.03 13.49 4.54
C THR A 112 5.37 14.43 5.70
N GLU A 113 4.92 14.09 6.92
CA GLU A 113 5.28 14.81 8.15
C GLU A 113 5.87 13.83 9.18
N PRO A 114 7.19 13.92 9.47
CA PRO A 114 8.16 14.85 8.88
C PRO A 114 8.45 14.55 7.40
N SER A 115 8.92 15.58 6.65
CA SER A 115 9.29 15.43 5.24
C SER A 115 10.47 14.47 5.07
N GLY A 116 10.63 13.94 3.84
CA GLY A 116 11.75 13.05 3.52
C GLY A 116 13.11 13.69 3.77
N SER A 117 13.28 14.94 3.36
CA SER A 117 14.50 15.74 3.62
C SER A 117 14.78 15.88 5.11
N LYS A 118 13.74 16.07 5.94
CA LYS A 118 13.92 16.17 7.39
C LYS A 118 14.31 14.83 8.01
N ILE A 119 13.72 13.73 7.57
CA ILE A 119 14.10 12.39 8.03
C ILE A 119 15.56 12.09 7.65
N LYS A 120 15.99 12.43 6.41
CA LYS A 120 17.37 12.28 5.95
C LYS A 120 18.34 13.04 6.88
N GLU A 121 18.07 14.31 7.19
CA GLU A 121 18.87 15.12 8.11
C GLU A 121 19.00 14.45 9.47
N LEU A 122 17.87 14.07 10.09
CA LEU A 122 17.86 13.47 11.43
C LEU A 122 18.63 12.13 11.51
N VAL A 123 18.55 11.31 10.45
CA VAL A 123 19.30 10.03 10.38
C VAL A 123 20.78 10.29 10.19
N ARG A 124 21.18 11.18 9.27
CA ARG A 124 22.57 11.58 9.02
C ARG A 124 23.24 12.10 10.30
N ASP A 125 22.54 12.97 11.03
CA ASP A 125 23.06 13.63 12.23
C ASP A 125 22.88 12.75 13.50
N LYS A 126 22.38 11.51 13.34
CA LYS A 126 22.13 10.54 14.41
C LYS A 126 21.16 11.03 15.49
N GLU A 127 20.29 11.97 15.15
CA GLU A 127 19.30 12.58 16.04
C GLU A 127 17.99 11.75 16.10
N TYR A 128 18.14 10.44 16.30
CA TYR A 128 16.99 9.51 16.25
C TYR A 128 15.86 9.82 17.24
N ASP A 129 16.17 10.49 18.35
CA ASP A 129 15.18 10.89 19.36
C ASP A 129 14.22 11.97 18.87
N LYS A 130 14.59 12.70 17.80
CA LYS A 130 13.72 13.67 17.14
C LYS A 130 12.81 13.05 16.08
N LEU A 131 13.04 11.79 15.68
CA LEU A 131 12.14 11.06 14.81
C LEU A 131 10.80 10.79 15.52
N PRO A 132 9.71 10.53 14.77
CA PRO A 132 8.46 10.00 15.31
C PRO A 132 8.71 8.78 16.19
N GLU A 133 7.98 8.65 17.31
CA GLU A 133 8.20 7.63 18.34
C GLU A 133 8.37 6.21 17.76
N GLY A 134 7.49 5.82 16.83
CA GLY A 134 7.53 4.49 16.20
C GLY A 134 8.77 4.22 15.36
N MET A 135 9.47 5.27 14.89
CA MET A 135 10.67 5.14 14.04
C MET A 135 11.98 5.07 14.82
N ARG A 136 12.02 5.61 16.06
CA ARG A 136 13.27 5.83 16.82
C ARG A 136 14.07 4.54 17.02
N LYS A 137 13.38 3.49 17.49
CA LYS A 137 14.01 2.18 17.73
C LYS A 137 14.43 1.52 16.41
N ALA A 138 13.53 1.51 15.43
CA ALA A 138 13.80 0.92 14.13
C ALA A 138 14.97 1.59 13.41
N ALA A 139 15.09 2.92 13.47
CA ALA A 139 16.21 3.67 12.89
C ALA A 139 17.56 3.25 13.48
N ARG A 140 17.66 3.20 14.83
CA ARG A 140 18.88 2.75 15.51
C ARG A 140 19.26 1.33 15.17
N GLU A 141 18.29 0.40 15.30
CA GLU A 141 18.52 -1.02 15.04
C GLU A 141 18.91 -1.27 13.57
N ALA A 142 18.26 -0.58 12.64
CA ALA A 142 18.56 -0.73 11.20
C ALA A 142 19.94 -0.19 10.84
N VAL A 143 20.33 1.00 11.34
CA VAL A 143 21.68 1.57 11.13
C VAL A 143 22.76 0.67 11.75
N GLU A 144 22.57 0.25 13.00
CA GLU A 144 23.49 -0.64 13.68
C GLU A 144 23.65 -1.97 12.96
N SER A 145 22.53 -2.59 12.58
CA SER A 145 22.52 -3.85 11.81
C SER A 145 23.27 -3.71 10.48
N LEU A 146 23.00 -2.64 9.73
CA LEU A 146 23.63 -2.42 8.43
C LEU A 146 25.13 -2.14 8.55
N LEU A 147 25.55 -1.39 9.57
CA LEU A 147 26.99 -1.13 9.86
C LEU A 147 27.74 -2.41 10.24
N HIS A 148 27.13 -3.28 11.04
CA HIS A 148 27.81 -4.49 11.52
C HIS A 148 27.82 -5.65 10.53
N THR A 149 26.75 -5.80 9.74
CA THR A 149 26.56 -6.96 8.89
C THR A 149 26.73 -6.69 7.40
N GLY A 150 26.59 -5.44 6.97
CA GLY A 150 26.46 -5.07 5.55
C GLY A 150 25.17 -5.63 4.89
N ASP A 151 24.27 -6.27 5.66
CA ASP A 151 23.06 -6.90 5.12
C ASP A 151 21.91 -5.90 4.96
N GLY A 152 21.74 -5.42 3.74
CA GLY A 152 20.64 -4.52 3.38
C GLY A 152 19.26 -5.16 3.54
N GLN A 153 19.12 -6.50 3.41
CA GLN A 153 17.83 -7.16 3.62
C GLN A 153 17.43 -7.17 5.09
N LEU A 154 18.39 -7.34 5.99
CA LEU A 154 18.12 -7.28 7.42
C LEU A 154 17.68 -5.86 7.84
N CYS A 155 18.32 -4.83 7.28
CA CYS A 155 17.89 -3.44 7.45
C CYS A 155 16.44 -3.24 6.95
N ASP A 156 16.12 -3.77 5.76
CA ASP A 156 14.78 -3.65 5.18
C ASP A 156 13.70 -4.26 6.09
N ILE A 157 13.89 -5.49 6.56
CA ILE A 157 12.87 -6.16 7.39
C ILE A 157 12.67 -5.48 8.75
N ILE A 158 13.70 -4.88 9.34
CA ILE A 158 13.57 -4.13 10.60
C ILE A 158 12.63 -2.93 10.41
N ILE A 159 12.85 -2.15 9.34
CA ILE A 159 12.06 -0.95 9.06
C ILE A 159 10.67 -1.31 8.56
N ASP A 160 10.53 -2.32 7.69
CA ASP A 160 9.24 -2.77 7.15
C ASP A 160 8.34 -3.32 8.26
N ARG A 161 8.88 -4.13 9.16
CA ARG A 161 8.14 -4.60 10.33
C ARG A 161 7.67 -3.44 11.21
N ALA A 162 8.54 -2.49 11.51
CA ALA A 162 8.18 -1.32 12.32
C ALA A 162 7.09 -0.46 11.64
N CYS A 163 7.11 -0.39 10.30
CA CYS A 163 6.04 0.23 9.53
C CYS A 163 4.69 -0.50 9.74
N LEU A 164 4.68 -1.83 9.62
CA LEU A 164 3.47 -2.63 9.79
C LEU A 164 2.91 -2.52 11.22
N GLU A 165 3.77 -2.55 12.23
CA GLU A 165 3.39 -2.32 13.64
C GLU A 165 2.80 -0.92 13.85
N ALA A 166 3.33 0.10 13.16
CA ALA A 166 2.80 1.46 13.20
C ALA A 166 1.43 1.57 12.50
N VAL A 167 1.25 0.90 11.36
CA VAL A 167 -0.03 0.83 10.63
C VAL A 167 -1.10 0.17 11.48
N GLU A 168 -0.79 -0.96 12.11
CA GLU A 168 -1.70 -1.68 13.01
C GLU A 168 -2.12 -0.80 14.20
N LYS A 169 -1.15 -0.12 14.83
CA LYS A 169 -1.40 0.82 15.94
C LYS A 169 -2.27 2.01 15.50
N ALA A 170 -2.02 2.56 14.31
CA ALA A 170 -2.82 3.66 13.75
C ALA A 170 -4.26 3.21 13.46
N GLY A 171 -4.44 2.02 12.88
CA GLY A 171 -5.75 1.43 12.64
C GLY A 171 -6.59 1.30 13.91
N LYS A 172 -5.99 0.80 14.98
CA LYS A 172 -6.63 0.68 16.30
C LYS A 172 -7.00 2.03 16.93
N LYS A 173 -6.16 3.06 16.70
CA LYS A 173 -6.38 4.41 17.24
C LYS A 173 -7.41 5.22 16.48
N ALA A 174 -7.68 4.92 15.21
CA ALA A 174 -8.52 5.72 14.35
C ALA A 174 -10.00 5.80 14.81
N GLY A 175 -10.45 4.88 15.65
CA GLY A 175 -11.83 4.86 16.17
C GLY A 175 -12.87 4.52 15.09
N SER A 176 -12.47 3.83 14.03
CA SER A 176 -13.32 3.42 12.92
C SER A 176 -13.04 1.95 12.58
N SER A 177 -14.09 1.14 12.49
CA SER A 177 -13.95 -0.29 12.18
C SER A 177 -13.33 -0.52 10.82
N VAL A 178 -13.74 0.23 9.80
CA VAL A 178 -13.19 0.07 8.44
C VAL A 178 -11.69 0.38 8.38
N ILE A 179 -11.22 1.37 9.14
CA ILE A 179 -9.78 1.72 9.18
C ILE A 179 -9.00 0.63 9.90
N ARG A 180 -9.54 0.09 10.99
CA ARG A 180 -8.96 -1.05 11.70
C ARG A 180 -8.88 -2.27 10.80
N ASP A 181 -9.97 -2.63 10.13
CA ASP A 181 -10.04 -3.80 9.26
C ASP A 181 -9.12 -3.65 8.02
N TYR A 182 -8.98 -2.42 7.51
CA TYR A 182 -8.02 -2.09 6.46
C TYR A 182 -6.56 -2.25 6.94
N ALA A 183 -6.23 -1.73 8.13
CA ALA A 183 -4.90 -1.86 8.73
C ALA A 183 -4.54 -3.34 8.96
N GLU A 184 -5.44 -4.09 9.61
CA GLU A 184 -5.28 -5.53 9.85
C GLU A 184 -5.05 -6.30 8.55
N SER A 185 -5.89 -6.08 7.52
CA SER A 185 -5.71 -6.75 6.22
C SER A 185 -4.41 -6.33 5.53
N THR A 186 -3.99 -5.08 5.68
CA THR A 186 -2.73 -4.58 5.12
C THR A 186 -1.53 -5.28 5.76
N VAL A 187 -1.52 -5.40 7.09
CA VAL A 187 -0.46 -6.08 7.83
C VAL A 187 -0.43 -7.57 7.49
N ALA A 188 -1.56 -8.25 7.59
CA ALA A 188 -1.64 -9.68 7.31
C ALA A 188 -1.23 -10.04 5.87
N VAL A 189 -1.67 -9.27 4.88
CA VAL A 189 -1.27 -9.47 3.47
C VAL A 189 0.22 -9.22 3.29
N ALA A 190 0.80 -8.21 3.94
CA ALA A 190 2.23 -7.93 3.88
C ALA A 190 3.05 -9.07 4.51
N ASP A 191 2.59 -9.63 5.62
CA ASP A 191 3.21 -10.79 6.27
C ASP A 191 3.14 -12.05 5.40
N ILE A 192 1.99 -12.33 4.78
CA ILE A 192 1.86 -13.46 3.84
C ILE A 192 2.82 -13.28 2.66
N LYS A 193 2.91 -12.06 2.08
CA LYS A 193 3.88 -11.77 0.99
C LYS A 193 5.31 -11.97 1.44
N THR A 194 5.65 -11.55 2.64
CA THR A 194 6.98 -11.72 3.23
C THR A 194 7.29 -13.20 3.46
N ALA A 195 6.35 -13.97 4.00
CA ALA A 195 6.49 -15.42 4.18
C ALA A 195 6.70 -16.17 2.85
N VAL A 196 5.89 -15.84 1.82
CA VAL A 196 6.03 -16.41 0.46
C VAL A 196 7.40 -16.09 -0.15
N ARG A 197 7.86 -14.85 -0.01
CA ARG A 197 9.18 -14.43 -0.52
C ARG A 197 10.32 -15.12 0.23
N ALA A 198 10.22 -15.19 1.54
CA ALA A 198 11.21 -15.85 2.39
C ALA A 198 11.31 -17.35 2.11
N GLN A 199 10.17 -18.02 1.90
CA GLN A 199 10.11 -19.41 1.47
C GLN A 199 10.85 -19.62 0.14
N LYS A 200 10.57 -18.79 -0.88
CA LYS A 200 11.21 -18.87 -2.21
C LYS A 200 12.72 -18.62 -2.17
N THR A 201 13.19 -17.83 -1.21
CA THR A 201 14.61 -17.46 -1.06
C THR A 201 15.34 -18.26 0.02
N GLY A 202 14.71 -19.28 0.60
CA GLY A 202 15.33 -20.19 1.56
C GLY A 202 15.79 -19.52 2.86
N LYS A 203 15.03 -18.54 3.37
CA LYS A 203 15.39 -17.84 4.61
C LYS A 203 15.16 -18.71 5.84
N SER A 204 15.98 -18.49 6.90
CA SER A 204 15.81 -19.19 8.18
C SER A 204 14.52 -18.79 8.88
N VAL A 205 14.05 -19.68 9.77
CA VAL A 205 12.83 -19.40 10.57
C VAL A 205 12.97 -18.15 11.43
N ASP A 206 14.16 -17.90 11.96
CA ASP A 206 14.44 -16.73 12.79
C ASP A 206 14.42 -15.43 11.98
N PHE A 207 14.94 -15.46 10.73
CA PHE A 207 14.83 -14.35 9.80
C PHE A 207 13.33 -14.04 9.51
N ILE A 208 12.55 -15.07 9.20
CA ILE A 208 11.12 -14.92 8.89
C ILE A 208 10.39 -14.30 10.09
N LYS A 209 10.59 -14.84 11.31
CA LYS A 209 9.98 -14.29 12.53
C LYS A 209 10.34 -12.84 12.81
N ARG A 210 11.56 -12.42 12.47
CA ARG A 210 11.99 -11.03 12.62
C ARG A 210 11.34 -10.10 11.59
N ALA A 211 10.95 -10.63 10.43
CA ALA A 211 10.34 -9.86 9.35
C ALA A 211 8.82 -9.68 9.48
N LEU A 212 8.14 -10.54 10.26
CA LEU A 212 6.69 -10.51 10.41
C LEU A 212 6.26 -9.58 11.55
N ALA A 213 5.16 -8.87 11.35
CA ALA A 213 4.50 -8.05 12.35
C ALA A 213 3.32 -8.81 12.98
N GLU A 214 3.00 -8.52 14.25
CA GLU A 214 1.84 -9.13 14.90
C GLU A 214 0.54 -8.55 14.38
N CYS A 215 -0.44 -9.41 14.07
CA CYS A 215 -1.78 -9.05 13.68
C CYS A 215 -2.80 -10.05 14.29
N GLU A 216 -4.09 -9.72 14.24
CA GLU A 216 -5.13 -10.48 14.94
C GLU A 216 -5.54 -11.74 14.16
N THR A 217 -5.42 -11.74 12.82
CA THR A 217 -5.96 -12.78 11.94
C THR A 217 -4.95 -13.85 11.54
N LEU A 218 -3.66 -13.70 11.91
CA LEU A 218 -2.60 -14.68 11.64
C LEU A 218 -1.79 -15.01 12.90
N ASP A 219 -1.51 -16.28 13.08
CA ASP A 219 -0.46 -16.72 14.00
C ASP A 219 0.90 -16.65 13.29
N ILE A 220 1.67 -15.60 13.58
CA ILE A 220 2.97 -15.35 12.94
C ILE A 220 4.00 -16.44 13.23
N GLN A 221 3.90 -17.14 14.38
CA GLN A 221 4.81 -18.24 14.71
C GLN A 221 4.52 -19.46 13.83
N ARG A 222 3.24 -19.77 13.60
CA ARG A 222 2.81 -20.83 12.68
C ARG A 222 3.12 -20.46 11.24
N LEU A 223 2.87 -19.21 10.83
CA LEU A 223 3.17 -18.70 9.48
C LEU A 223 4.67 -18.83 9.17
N ALA A 224 5.54 -18.41 10.11
CA ALA A 224 6.99 -18.50 9.94
C ALA A 224 7.48 -19.95 9.81
N LYS A 225 6.96 -20.86 10.64
CA LYS A 225 7.28 -22.30 10.58
C LYS A 225 6.81 -22.92 9.28
N ALA A 226 5.58 -22.61 8.84
CA ALA A 226 5.02 -23.11 7.60
C ALA A 226 5.80 -22.62 6.38
N ALA A 227 6.19 -21.34 6.34
CA ALA A 227 7.03 -20.80 5.28
C ALA A 227 8.43 -21.44 5.23
N PHE A 228 9.03 -21.73 6.39
CA PHE A 228 10.32 -22.41 6.45
C PHE A 228 10.21 -23.87 6.01
N ALA A 229 9.12 -24.56 6.38
CA ALA A 229 8.90 -25.97 6.03
C ALA A 229 8.70 -26.20 4.52
N GLY A 230 8.07 -25.24 3.82
CA GLY A 230 7.94 -25.31 2.36
C GLY A 230 6.67 -24.68 1.82
N ALA A 231 6.54 -24.72 0.48
CA ALA A 231 5.41 -24.08 -0.21
C ALA A 231 4.07 -24.80 0.08
N GLU A 232 4.08 -26.11 0.28
CA GLU A 232 2.90 -26.92 0.56
C GLU A 232 2.37 -26.62 1.96
N GLU A 233 3.25 -26.62 2.95
CA GLU A 233 2.93 -26.32 4.34
C GLU A 233 2.43 -24.89 4.50
N LEU A 234 3.01 -23.94 3.74
CA LEU A 234 2.54 -22.56 3.74
C LEU A 234 1.12 -22.46 3.17
N ARG A 235 0.83 -23.15 2.07
CA ARG A 235 -0.54 -23.20 1.50
C ARG A 235 -1.52 -23.88 2.44
N SER A 236 -1.12 -24.99 3.06
CA SER A 236 -1.94 -25.69 4.04
C SER A 236 -2.31 -24.80 5.22
N TYR A 237 -1.33 -24.08 5.78
CA TYR A 237 -1.57 -23.11 6.86
C TYR A 237 -2.55 -22.00 6.42
N LEU A 238 -2.34 -21.39 5.25
CA LEU A 238 -3.23 -20.34 4.75
C LEU A 238 -4.65 -20.84 4.52
N SER A 239 -4.81 -22.10 4.08
CA SER A 239 -6.13 -22.72 3.86
C SER A 239 -6.96 -22.87 5.15
N GLU A 240 -6.33 -22.89 6.31
CA GLU A 240 -6.97 -22.92 7.63
C GLU A 240 -7.35 -21.53 8.17
N THR A 241 -6.99 -20.47 7.47
CA THR A 241 -7.21 -19.08 7.89
C THR A 241 -8.31 -18.39 7.08
N VAL A 242 -8.65 -17.16 7.44
CA VAL A 242 -9.53 -16.28 6.65
C VAL A 242 -8.91 -15.85 5.31
N TYR A 243 -7.70 -16.29 5.00
CA TYR A 243 -6.95 -16.05 3.77
C TYR A 243 -6.85 -17.29 2.87
N SER A 244 -7.76 -18.24 3.01
CA SER A 244 -7.78 -19.50 2.24
C SER A 244 -7.86 -19.30 0.71
N ASP A 245 -8.53 -18.23 0.25
CA ASP A 245 -8.55 -17.83 -1.15
C ASP A 245 -7.16 -17.40 -1.67
N GLY A 246 -6.30 -16.88 -0.78
CA GLY A 246 -4.89 -16.57 -1.07
C GLY A 246 -4.05 -17.81 -1.31
N ALA A 247 -4.32 -18.91 -0.59
CA ALA A 247 -3.64 -20.19 -0.84
C ALA A 247 -3.94 -20.70 -2.27
N ASN A 248 -5.18 -20.56 -2.74
CA ASN A 248 -5.58 -20.91 -4.10
C ASN A 248 -4.89 -20.02 -5.14
N ALA A 249 -4.84 -18.70 -4.90
CA ALA A 249 -4.17 -17.75 -5.79
C ALA A 249 -2.66 -18.03 -5.89
N LEU A 250 -2.02 -18.38 -4.77
CA LEU A 250 -0.60 -18.75 -4.72
C LEU A 250 -0.30 -20.02 -5.53
N ALA A 251 -1.23 -20.98 -5.55
CA ALA A 251 -1.11 -22.20 -6.35
C ALA A 251 -1.24 -21.94 -7.86
N GLN A 252 -1.96 -20.90 -8.27
CA GLN A 252 -2.18 -20.60 -9.70
C GLN A 252 -0.96 -19.95 -10.34
N SER A 253 -0.53 -18.78 -9.85
CA SER A 253 0.62 -18.06 -10.37
C SER A 253 1.07 -16.92 -9.43
N PRO A 254 2.31 -16.42 -9.59
CA PRO A 254 2.76 -15.23 -8.88
C PRO A 254 1.87 -14.00 -9.16
N SER A 255 1.43 -13.79 -10.41
CA SER A 255 0.53 -12.67 -10.77
C SER A 255 -0.84 -12.80 -10.13
N ALA A 256 -1.42 -14.01 -10.09
CA ALA A 256 -2.68 -14.26 -9.41
C ALA A 256 -2.59 -13.98 -7.90
N PHE A 257 -1.47 -14.36 -7.28
CA PHE A 257 -1.23 -14.10 -5.86
C PHE A 257 -1.08 -12.59 -5.58
N GLU A 258 -0.29 -11.86 -6.36
CA GLU A 258 -0.15 -10.40 -6.20
C GLU A 258 -1.49 -9.68 -6.41
N ARG A 259 -2.28 -10.09 -7.40
CA ARG A 259 -3.63 -9.57 -7.62
C ARG A 259 -4.55 -9.86 -6.42
N TRP A 260 -4.50 -11.09 -5.89
CA TRP A 260 -5.26 -11.45 -4.70
C TRP A 260 -4.89 -10.57 -3.50
N CYS A 261 -3.61 -10.31 -3.26
CA CYS A 261 -3.14 -9.47 -2.17
C CYS A 261 -3.78 -8.07 -2.21
N ASP A 262 -3.75 -7.42 -3.37
CA ASP A 262 -4.32 -6.09 -3.52
C ASP A 262 -5.86 -6.12 -3.44
N ASN A 263 -6.51 -7.09 -4.07
CA ASN A 263 -7.96 -7.24 -4.04
C ASN A 263 -8.49 -7.54 -2.63
N ARG A 264 -7.75 -8.31 -1.82
CA ARG A 264 -8.11 -8.57 -0.43
C ARG A 264 -8.25 -7.28 0.38
N ILE A 265 -7.33 -6.34 0.17
CA ILE A 265 -7.37 -5.02 0.82
C ILE A 265 -8.57 -4.21 0.33
N ILE A 266 -8.83 -4.16 -0.99
CA ILE A 266 -9.99 -3.44 -1.54
C ILE A 266 -11.32 -4.00 -1.06
N ARG A 267 -11.43 -5.31 -0.87
CA ARG A 267 -12.65 -5.95 -0.35
C ARG A 267 -13.02 -5.50 1.06
N THR A 268 -12.05 -5.07 1.88
CA THR A 268 -12.35 -4.55 3.22
C THR A 268 -13.16 -3.26 3.21
N ILE A 269 -13.02 -2.45 2.17
CA ILE A 269 -13.70 -1.16 2.06
C ILE A 269 -15.03 -1.23 1.31
N LYS A 270 -15.30 -2.29 0.52
CA LYS A 270 -16.54 -2.41 -0.29
C LYS A 270 -17.85 -2.28 0.50
N PRO A 271 -17.97 -2.78 1.75
CA PRO A 271 -19.20 -2.60 2.54
C PRO A 271 -19.56 -1.13 2.80
N GLN A 272 -18.58 -0.21 2.70
CA GLN A 272 -18.79 1.22 2.94
C GLN A 272 -19.70 1.89 1.90
N LYS A 273 -19.98 1.25 0.78
CA LYS A 273 -20.98 1.70 -0.21
C LYS A 273 -22.37 1.89 0.42
N TYR A 274 -22.69 1.14 1.46
CA TYR A 274 -24.01 1.13 2.09
C TYR A 274 -24.04 1.90 3.41
N GLU A 275 -22.90 2.41 3.88
CA GLU A 275 -22.83 3.25 5.07
C GLU A 275 -23.16 4.71 4.76
N SER A 276 -23.80 5.41 5.70
CA SER A 276 -24.31 6.78 5.43
C SER A 276 -23.85 7.85 6.41
N PHE A 277 -23.40 7.47 7.61
CA PHE A 277 -23.22 8.44 8.71
C PHE A 277 -21.87 8.39 9.40
N THR A 278 -20.95 7.52 8.91
CA THR A 278 -19.63 7.34 9.50
C THR A 278 -18.55 7.96 8.61
N ILE A 279 -17.31 8.03 9.12
CA ILE A 279 -16.13 8.39 8.31
C ILE A 279 -15.81 7.34 7.23
N GLY A 280 -16.35 6.14 7.38
CA GLY A 280 -16.04 4.97 6.53
C GLY A 280 -16.14 5.24 5.02
N PRO A 281 -17.24 5.80 4.49
CA PRO A 281 -17.36 6.12 3.07
C PRO A 281 -16.26 7.06 2.55
N VAL A 282 -15.84 8.05 3.35
CA VAL A 282 -14.78 9.00 2.96
C VAL A 282 -13.44 8.27 2.82
N VAL A 283 -13.09 7.46 3.82
CA VAL A 283 -11.86 6.66 3.80
C VAL A 283 -11.88 5.64 2.66
N ALA A 284 -13.02 4.97 2.47
CA ALA A 284 -13.20 4.00 1.38
C ALA A 284 -13.02 4.65 0.00
N TYR A 285 -13.57 5.84 -0.20
CA TYR A 285 -13.39 6.61 -1.44
C TYR A 285 -11.91 6.94 -1.70
N VAL A 286 -11.19 7.43 -0.69
CA VAL A 286 -9.75 7.73 -0.81
C VAL A 286 -8.97 6.47 -1.21
N ILE A 287 -9.21 5.34 -0.53
CA ILE A 287 -8.55 4.06 -0.84
C ILE A 287 -8.94 3.58 -2.25
N ALA A 288 -10.21 3.72 -2.63
CA ALA A 288 -10.69 3.36 -3.96
C ALA A 288 -10.00 4.18 -5.06
N ARG A 289 -9.84 5.50 -4.87
CA ARG A 289 -9.12 6.37 -5.80
C ARG A 289 -7.65 6.01 -5.92
N LEU A 290 -6.98 5.72 -4.80
CA LEU A 290 -5.59 5.26 -4.82
C LEU A 290 -5.43 3.92 -5.55
N ASN A 291 -6.37 2.99 -5.37
CA ASN A 291 -6.39 1.72 -6.11
C ASN A 291 -6.64 1.93 -7.62
N GLU A 292 -7.50 2.87 -7.97
CA GLU A 292 -7.79 3.25 -9.36
C GLU A 292 -6.53 3.82 -10.04
N ILE A 293 -5.82 4.75 -9.39
CA ILE A 293 -4.53 5.28 -9.85
C ILE A 293 -3.52 4.16 -10.06
N LYS A 294 -3.43 3.22 -9.10
CA LYS A 294 -2.56 2.04 -9.23
C LYS A 294 -2.94 1.16 -10.41
N THR A 295 -4.22 0.91 -10.62
CA THR A 295 -4.75 0.12 -11.74
C THR A 295 -4.44 0.77 -13.08
N VAL A 296 -4.69 2.08 -13.20
CA VAL A 296 -4.35 2.85 -14.41
C VAL A 296 -2.85 2.83 -14.68
N ARG A 297 -2.00 3.00 -13.66
CA ARG A 297 -0.54 2.87 -13.81
C ARG A 297 -0.13 1.51 -14.37
N ILE A 298 -0.75 0.42 -13.92
CA ILE A 298 -0.48 -0.94 -14.44
C ILE A 298 -0.84 -1.02 -15.94
N ILE A 299 -1.99 -0.48 -16.33
CA ILE A 299 -2.45 -0.50 -17.73
C ILE A 299 -1.53 0.32 -18.61
N LEU A 300 -1.23 1.57 -18.23
CA LEU A 300 -0.37 2.47 -18.98
C LEU A 300 1.05 1.89 -19.14
N SER A 301 1.62 1.35 -18.05
CA SER A 301 2.91 0.66 -18.09
C SER A 301 2.86 -0.57 -18.99
N GLY A 302 1.78 -1.34 -18.97
CA GLY A 302 1.58 -2.49 -19.86
C GLY A 302 1.56 -2.08 -21.33
N LYS A 303 0.78 -1.05 -21.66
CA LYS A 303 0.70 -0.50 -23.03
C LYS A 303 2.05 0.03 -23.52
N LEU A 304 2.74 0.81 -22.68
CA LEU A 304 4.06 1.37 -22.98
C LEU A 304 5.10 0.28 -23.29
N ASN A 305 5.03 -0.84 -22.58
CA ASN A 305 5.93 -1.98 -22.75
C ASN A 305 5.42 -3.02 -23.76
N GLY A 306 4.35 -2.76 -24.51
CA GLY A 306 3.82 -3.64 -25.53
C GLY A 306 3.28 -4.99 -25.00
N LEU A 307 2.80 -5.03 -23.75
CA LEU A 307 2.17 -6.24 -23.22
C LEU A 307 0.82 -6.49 -23.90
N THR A 308 0.46 -7.78 -24.04
CA THR A 308 -0.88 -8.14 -24.55
C THR A 308 -1.97 -7.76 -23.56
N ASP A 309 -3.19 -7.53 -24.06
CA ASP A 309 -4.33 -7.19 -23.21
C ASP A 309 -4.60 -8.27 -22.16
N GLU A 310 -4.43 -9.56 -22.48
CA GLU A 310 -4.55 -10.67 -21.54
C GLU A 310 -3.53 -10.54 -20.41
N SER A 311 -2.28 -10.22 -20.74
CA SER A 311 -1.21 -10.03 -19.75
C SER A 311 -1.47 -8.83 -18.85
N ILE A 312 -2.10 -7.77 -19.35
CA ILE A 312 -2.54 -6.60 -18.57
C ILE A 312 -3.71 -7.00 -17.65
N ARG A 313 -4.74 -7.72 -18.15
CA ARG A 313 -5.89 -8.18 -17.37
C ARG A 313 -5.49 -9.06 -16.18
N GLU A 314 -4.50 -9.92 -16.36
CA GLU A 314 -3.98 -10.72 -15.24
C GLU A 314 -3.43 -9.90 -14.08
N ARG A 315 -3.02 -8.65 -14.33
CA ARG A 315 -2.39 -7.76 -13.34
C ARG A 315 -3.33 -6.70 -12.79
N VAL A 316 -4.43 -6.43 -13.47
CA VAL A 316 -5.40 -5.40 -13.07
C VAL A 316 -6.13 -5.78 -11.79
N ARG A 317 -6.44 -4.82 -10.98
CA ARG A 317 -7.07 -4.94 -9.66
C ARG A 317 -8.59 -4.82 -9.74
N GLU A 318 -9.27 -5.44 -8.77
CA GLU A 318 -10.72 -5.31 -8.58
C GLU A 318 -11.07 -3.86 -8.25
N MET A 319 -12.10 -3.32 -8.92
CA MET A 319 -12.55 -1.97 -8.67
C MET A 319 -13.51 -1.89 -7.49
N TYR A 320 -13.64 -0.71 -6.91
CA TYR A 320 -14.51 -0.47 -5.78
C TYR A 320 -15.99 -0.45 -6.20
N VAL A 321 -16.34 0.17 -7.34
CA VAL A 321 -17.71 0.32 -7.86
C VAL A 321 -18.07 -0.74 -8.89
#